data_4823fa31fa3f84a3f96835bcd276fbcb
#
_entry.id   4823fa31fa3f84a3f96835bcd276fbcb
#
_cell.length_a   1.000
_cell.length_b   1.000
_cell.length_c   1.000
_cell.angle_alpha   90.00
_cell.angle_beta   90.00
_cell.angle_gamma   90.00
#
_symmetry.space_group_name_H-M   'P 1'
#
loop_
_entity.id
_entity.type
_entity.pdbx_description
1 polymer ?
#
loop_
_entity_poly.entity_id
_entity_poly.type
_entity_poly.pdbx_seq_one_letter_code
_entity_poly.pdbx_strand_id
1 'polypeptide(L)'
;MNPTETKFNQDMRNIYVTAKEDLGYTASRFMQLVSQKGGLQAARQLILKEGGTYGFEVLWENKRLDLSVEALVLQPEYESLFSDEERMLCRNRLEEFGYF
;
A
#
# COMPACT_ATOMS: atom_id res chain seq x y z
N MET A 1 -4.64 18.84 -11.87
CA MET A 1 -4.60 17.63 -11.05
C MET A 1 -4.02 16.48 -11.87
N ASN A 2 -3.18 15.67 -11.27
CA ASN A 2 -2.56 14.55 -11.96
C ASN A 2 -3.51 13.35 -11.95
N PRO A 3 -4.00 12.88 -13.12
CA PRO A 3 -4.93 11.75 -13.17
C PRO A 3 -4.36 10.46 -12.55
N THR A 4 -3.05 10.24 -12.70
CA THR A 4 -2.39 9.06 -12.13
C THR A 4 -2.42 9.11 -10.60
N GLU A 5 -2.16 10.27 -10.02
CA GLU A 5 -2.22 10.46 -8.57
C GLU A 5 -3.65 10.28 -8.05
N THR A 6 -4.63 10.80 -8.77
CA THR A 6 -6.04 10.64 -8.40
C THR A 6 -6.44 9.17 -8.39
N LYS A 7 -6.00 8.41 -9.39
CA LYS A 7 -6.27 6.97 -9.45
C LYS A 7 -5.57 6.25 -8.30
N PHE A 8 -4.33 6.63 -8.01
CA PHE A 8 -3.58 6.03 -6.89
C PHE A 8 -4.31 6.26 -5.56
N ASN A 9 -4.79 7.49 -5.34
CA ASN A 9 -5.55 7.81 -4.13
C ASN A 9 -6.79 6.92 -4.01
N GLN A 10 -7.50 6.70 -5.11
CA GLN A 10 -8.67 5.84 -5.12
C GLN A 10 -8.28 4.38 -4.83
N ASP A 11 -7.20 3.91 -5.42
CA ASP A 11 -6.72 2.54 -5.18
C ASP A 11 -6.30 2.33 -3.73
N MET A 12 -5.73 3.36 -3.09
CA MET A 12 -5.40 3.29 -1.66
C MET A 12 -6.67 3.09 -0.82
N ARG A 13 -7.75 3.80 -1.15
CA ARG A 13 -9.03 3.62 -0.46
C ARG A 13 -9.62 2.25 -0.71
N ASN A 14 -9.44 1.73 -1.93
CA ASN A 14 -9.94 0.41 -2.29
C ASN A 14 -9.23 -0.71 -1.52
N ILE A 15 -7.98 -0.51 -1.12
CA ILE A 15 -7.27 -1.46 -0.26
C ILE A 15 -8.06 -1.66 1.04
N TYR A 16 -8.49 -0.55 1.66
CA TYR A 16 -9.28 -0.61 2.89
C TYR A 16 -10.58 -1.37 2.68
N VAL A 17 -11.31 -1.03 1.62
CA VAL A 17 -12.60 -1.66 1.32
C VAL A 17 -12.43 -3.15 1.07
N THR A 18 -11.46 -3.53 0.25
CA THR A 18 -11.23 -4.93 -0.12
C THR A 18 -10.78 -5.77 1.09
N ALA A 19 -9.88 -5.23 1.90
CA ALA A 19 -9.43 -5.94 3.10
C ALA A 19 -10.58 -6.19 4.07
N LYS A 20 -11.46 -5.22 4.21
CA LYS A 20 -12.63 -5.35 5.09
C LYS A 20 -13.60 -6.40 4.55
N GLU A 21 -13.89 -6.36 3.25
CA GLU A 21 -14.84 -7.28 2.62
C GLU A 21 -14.30 -8.71 2.54
N ASP A 22 -13.05 -8.87 2.11
CA ASP A 22 -12.48 -10.19 1.85
C ASP A 22 -11.91 -10.86 3.10
N LEU A 23 -11.35 -10.08 4.01
CA LEU A 23 -10.64 -10.61 5.19
C LEU A 23 -11.32 -10.26 6.52
N GLY A 24 -12.35 -9.43 6.48
CA GLY A 24 -12.96 -8.93 7.72
C GLY A 24 -12.04 -8.02 8.51
N TYR A 25 -10.98 -7.52 7.89
CA TYR A 25 -10.00 -6.68 8.56
C TYR A 25 -10.29 -5.21 8.32
N THR A 26 -10.53 -4.46 9.41
CA THR A 26 -10.81 -3.02 9.34
C THR A 26 -9.52 -2.25 9.62
N ALA A 27 -8.87 -1.77 8.57
CA ALA A 27 -7.60 -1.05 8.66
C ALA A 27 -7.83 0.44 9.00
N SER A 28 -8.31 0.69 10.21
CA SER A 28 -8.72 2.04 10.64
C SER A 28 -7.59 3.06 10.61
N ARG A 29 -6.40 2.70 11.09
CA ARG A 29 -5.24 3.61 11.09
C ARG A 29 -4.81 3.96 9.67
N PHE A 30 -4.84 2.97 8.78
CA PHE A 30 -4.52 3.16 7.38
C PHE A 30 -5.48 4.18 6.75
N MET A 31 -6.78 3.96 6.91
CA MET A 31 -7.79 4.85 6.32
C MET A 31 -7.71 6.25 6.92
N GLN A 32 -7.44 6.36 8.21
CA GLN A 32 -7.28 7.64 8.87
C GLN A 32 -6.12 8.42 8.25
N LEU A 33 -4.99 7.78 8.04
CA LEU A 33 -3.82 8.39 7.43
C LEU A 33 -4.11 8.85 6.00
N VAL A 34 -4.76 7.99 5.20
CA VAL A 34 -5.15 8.32 3.83
C VAL A 34 -6.07 9.53 3.81
N SER A 35 -7.03 9.59 4.74
CA SER A 35 -7.97 10.71 4.82
C SER A 35 -7.30 12.02 5.21
N GLN A 36 -6.28 11.94 6.07
CA GLN A 36 -5.57 13.14 6.55
C GLN A 36 -4.55 13.67 5.55
N LYS A 37 -3.82 12.78 4.87
CA LYS A 37 -2.67 13.17 4.06
C LYS A 37 -2.85 12.94 2.55
N GLY A 38 -3.92 12.26 2.17
CA GLY A 38 -4.10 11.81 0.80
C GLY A 38 -3.33 10.50 0.56
N GLY A 39 -3.71 9.76 -0.49
CA GLY A 39 -3.16 8.44 -0.75
C GLY A 39 -1.66 8.44 -1.01
N LEU A 40 -1.17 9.38 -1.83
CA LEU A 40 0.25 9.41 -2.20
C LEU A 40 1.16 9.66 -0.99
N GLN A 41 0.85 10.71 -0.20
CA GLN A 41 1.67 11.01 0.97
C GLN A 41 1.54 9.95 2.04
N ALA A 42 0.36 9.37 2.21
CA ALA A 42 0.16 8.25 3.13
C ALA A 42 1.03 7.06 2.72
N ALA A 43 1.05 6.73 1.42
CA ALA A 43 1.87 5.62 0.93
C ALA A 43 3.35 5.86 1.19
N ARG A 44 3.86 7.07 0.90
CA ARG A 44 5.26 7.40 1.14
C ARG A 44 5.64 7.26 2.61
N GLN A 45 4.77 7.70 3.51
CA GLN A 45 5.01 7.58 4.94
C GLN A 45 5.01 6.12 5.37
N LEU A 46 4.06 5.33 4.87
CA LEU A 46 3.90 3.93 5.27
C LEU A 46 5.03 3.03 4.78
N ILE A 47 5.53 3.23 3.56
CA ILE A 47 6.61 2.39 3.05
C ILE A 47 7.93 2.62 3.79
N LEU A 48 8.10 3.77 4.44
CA LEU A 48 9.27 4.05 5.25
C LEU A 48 9.15 3.46 6.65
N LYS A 49 7.96 3.00 7.03
CA LYS A 49 7.73 2.42 8.34
C LYS A 49 8.43 1.06 8.45
N GLU A 50 9.22 0.89 9.48
CA GLU A 50 9.91 -0.37 9.73
C GLU A 50 8.91 -1.50 9.98
N GLY A 51 9.14 -2.66 9.37
CA GLY A 51 8.24 -3.81 9.54
C GLY A 51 7.04 -3.83 8.60
N GLY A 52 6.91 -2.85 7.71
CA GLY A 52 5.82 -2.79 6.75
C GLY A 52 4.72 -1.80 7.14
N THR A 53 3.74 -1.65 6.26
CA THR A 53 2.59 -0.78 6.50
C THR A 53 1.66 -1.39 7.54
N TYR A 54 0.75 -0.58 8.06
CA TYR A 54 -0.25 -1.07 9.01
C TYR A 54 -1.03 -2.24 8.40
N GLY A 55 -1.10 -3.35 9.13
CA GLY A 55 -1.82 -4.52 8.66
C GLY A 55 -1.05 -5.41 7.70
N PHE A 56 0.21 -5.08 7.38
CA PHE A 56 1.01 -5.88 6.45
C PHE A 56 1.08 -7.36 6.88
N GLU A 57 1.30 -7.60 8.16
CA GLU A 57 1.38 -8.95 8.71
C GLU A 57 0.06 -9.72 8.57
N VAL A 58 -1.07 -9.02 8.76
CA VAL A 58 -2.39 -9.62 8.56
C VAL A 58 -2.56 -10.06 7.10
N LEU A 59 -2.16 -9.23 6.15
CA LEU A 59 -2.23 -9.56 4.73
C LEU A 59 -1.33 -10.75 4.41
N TRP A 60 -0.13 -10.77 4.99
CA TRP A 60 0.81 -11.87 4.79
C TRP A 60 0.24 -13.20 5.33
N GLU A 61 -0.31 -13.19 6.53
CA GLU A 61 -0.90 -14.38 7.14
C GLU A 61 -2.07 -14.94 6.32
N ASN A 62 -2.82 -14.05 5.66
CA ASN A 62 -3.96 -14.44 4.84
C ASN A 62 -3.58 -14.65 3.37
N LYS A 63 -2.30 -14.58 3.03
CA LYS A 63 -1.79 -14.73 1.66
C LYS A 63 -2.39 -13.71 0.69
N ARG A 64 -2.58 -12.50 1.19
CA ARG A 64 -3.15 -11.39 0.42
C ARG A 64 -2.22 -10.18 0.40
N LEU A 65 -0.91 -10.40 0.21
CA LEU A 65 0.05 -9.31 0.06
C LEU A 65 -0.22 -8.47 -1.20
N ASP A 66 -1.01 -8.99 -2.13
CA ASP A 66 -1.51 -8.23 -3.27
C ASP A 66 -2.32 -7.00 -2.84
N LEU A 67 -2.86 -6.99 -1.63
CA LEU A 67 -3.61 -5.87 -1.06
C LEU A 67 -2.72 -4.89 -0.29
N SER A 68 -1.40 -5.11 -0.26
CA SER A 68 -0.51 -4.23 0.47
C SER A 68 -0.23 -2.95 -0.30
N VAL A 69 0.12 -1.89 0.44
CA VAL A 69 0.58 -0.63 -0.17
C VAL A 69 1.84 -0.89 -0.98
N GLU A 70 2.71 -1.76 -0.50
CA GLU A 70 3.95 -2.12 -1.19
C GLU A 70 3.66 -2.70 -2.58
N ALA A 71 2.69 -3.59 -2.70
CA ALA A 71 2.31 -4.16 -3.99
C ALA A 71 1.70 -3.11 -4.91
N LEU A 72 0.91 -2.20 -4.36
CA LEU A 72 0.30 -1.12 -5.13
C LEU A 72 1.37 -0.17 -5.71
N VAL A 73 2.35 0.19 -4.89
CA VAL A 73 3.46 1.07 -5.31
C VAL A 73 4.21 0.48 -6.50
N LEU A 74 4.32 -0.83 -6.57
CA LEU A 74 5.06 -1.51 -7.65
C LEU A 74 4.28 -1.69 -8.95
N GLN A 75 3.01 -1.30 -8.99
CA GLN A 75 2.24 -1.37 -10.23
C GLN A 75 2.89 -0.46 -11.29
N PRO A 76 3.06 -0.96 -12.53
CA PRO A 76 3.73 -0.18 -13.58
C PRO A 76 3.11 1.19 -13.82
N GLU A 77 1.81 1.31 -13.69
CA GLU A 77 1.09 2.57 -13.91
C GLU A 77 1.45 3.65 -12.90
N TYR A 78 2.05 3.28 -11.76
CA TYR A 78 2.43 4.23 -10.71
C TYR A 78 3.94 4.48 -10.62
N GLU A 79 4.70 3.98 -11.59
CA GLU A 79 6.15 4.15 -11.60
C GLU A 79 6.58 5.63 -11.50
N SER A 80 5.84 6.53 -12.15
CA SER A 80 6.18 7.95 -12.15
C SER A 80 5.92 8.65 -10.81
N LEU A 81 5.18 8.02 -9.91
CA LEU A 81 4.84 8.63 -8.62
C LEU A 81 5.87 8.37 -7.53
N PHE A 82 6.75 7.40 -7.74
CA PHE A 82 7.71 6.97 -6.71
C PHE A 82 9.12 6.92 -7.28
N SER A 83 10.11 7.17 -6.42
CA SER A 83 11.51 7.04 -6.80
C SER A 83 11.89 5.56 -6.91
N ASP A 84 13.02 5.30 -7.57
CA ASP A 84 13.57 3.95 -7.65
C ASP A 84 13.86 3.39 -6.26
N GLU A 85 14.35 4.25 -5.35
CA GLU A 85 14.62 3.84 -3.97
C GLU A 85 13.35 3.43 -3.23
N GLU A 86 12.28 4.19 -3.39
CA GLU A 86 10.99 3.88 -2.77
C GLU A 86 10.44 2.56 -3.31
N ARG A 87 10.53 2.34 -4.61
CA ARG A 87 10.08 1.09 -5.23
C ARG A 87 10.94 -0.10 -4.80
N MET A 88 12.25 0.13 -4.64
CA MET A 88 13.15 -0.93 -4.17
C MET A 88 12.83 -1.36 -2.74
N LEU A 89 12.49 -0.41 -1.86
CA LEU A 89 12.05 -0.72 -0.51
C LEU A 89 10.84 -1.66 -0.52
N CYS A 90 9.87 -1.36 -1.38
CA CYS A 90 8.67 -2.16 -1.51
C CYS A 90 8.98 -3.56 -2.02
N ARG A 91 9.81 -3.64 -3.07
CA ARG A 91 10.20 -4.92 -3.66
C ARG A 91 10.94 -5.80 -2.64
N ASN A 92 11.91 -5.22 -1.93
CA ASN A 92 12.69 -5.97 -0.95
C ASN A 92 11.81 -6.51 0.17
N ARG A 93 10.85 -5.72 0.63
CA ARG A 93 9.93 -6.15 1.68
C ARG A 93 9.05 -7.31 1.21
N LEU A 94 8.51 -7.21 0.00
CA LEU A 94 7.67 -8.27 -0.56
C LEU A 94 8.47 -9.54 -0.81
N GLU A 95 9.72 -9.43 -1.25
CA GLU A 95 10.60 -10.60 -1.42
C GLU A 95 10.88 -11.27 -0.09
N GLU A 96 11.14 -10.47 0.95
CA GLU A 96 11.40 -10.98 2.29
C GLU A 96 10.24 -11.83 2.81
N PHE A 97 9.02 -11.45 2.47
CA PHE A 97 7.83 -12.16 2.92
C PHE A 97 7.30 -13.18 1.89
N GLY A 98 8.06 -13.44 0.85
CA GLY A 98 7.75 -14.52 -0.08
C GLY A 98 6.72 -14.21 -1.16
N TYR A 99 6.41 -12.95 -1.38
CA TYR A 99 5.45 -12.56 -2.41
C TYR A 99 6.00 -12.74 -3.83
N PHE A 100 7.29 -12.55 -4.00
CA PHE A 100 7.99 -12.78 -5.26
C PHE A 100 8.81 -14.05 -5.20
#